data_b7b03af06dd175a5ab5bd08404e3c2bc
#
_entry.id   b7b03af06dd175a5ab5bd08404e3c2bc
#
_cell.length_a   1.000
_cell.length_b   1.000
_cell.length_c   1.000
_cell.angle_alpha   90.00
_cell.angle_beta   90.00
_cell.angle_gamma   90.00
#
_symmetry.space_group_name_H-M   'P 1'
#
loop_
_entity.id
_entity.type
_entity.pdbx_description
1 polymer ?
#
loop_
_entity_poly.entity_id
_entity_poly.type
_entity_poly.pdbx_seq_one_letter_code
_entity_poly.pdbx_strand_id
1 'polypeptide(L)'
;MDSKILGERLRQIRLMLGMTQKELATATYLAQPVISRLENGEEVYASVLLSVLYYYQGKISLDRLFSPDFVASKEQLMYSSREEMLQKLVRQLDLIADTISEANETSLAQISRLKKEIL
;
A
#
# COMPACT_ATOMS: atom_id res chain seq x y z
N MET A 1 -1.77 10.23 15.56
CA MET A 1 -1.19 8.88 15.77
C MET A 1 0.22 9.04 16.29
N ASP A 2 0.55 8.43 17.41
CA ASP A 2 1.91 8.48 17.94
C ASP A 2 2.75 7.30 17.47
N SER A 3 4.03 7.31 17.80
CA SER A 3 4.98 6.29 17.38
C SER A 3 4.67 4.91 17.95
N LYS A 4 4.08 4.84 19.13
CA LYS A 4 3.71 3.56 19.76
C LYS A 4 2.55 2.91 19.05
N ILE A 5 1.54 3.70 18.68
CA ILE A 5 0.38 3.21 17.93
C ILE A 5 0.82 2.75 16.55
N LEU A 6 1.62 3.54 15.86
CA LEU A 6 2.13 3.17 14.54
C LEU A 6 2.98 1.91 14.61
N GLY A 7 3.91 1.85 15.58
CA GLY A 7 4.77 0.68 15.76
C GLY A 7 3.98 -0.60 16.01
N GLU A 8 2.95 -0.53 16.86
CA GLU A 8 2.08 -1.67 17.15
C GLU A 8 1.27 -2.10 15.91
N ARG A 9 0.78 -1.15 15.13
CA ARG A 9 0.07 -1.45 13.89
C ARG A 9 0.99 -2.15 12.87
N LEU A 10 2.22 -1.67 12.72
CA LEU A 10 3.21 -2.29 11.84
C LEU A 10 3.54 -3.72 12.31
N ARG A 11 3.66 -3.92 13.61
CA ARG A 11 3.85 -5.25 14.18
C ARG A 11 2.69 -6.18 13.85
N GLN A 12 1.46 -5.73 14.03
CA GLN A 12 0.26 -6.51 13.72
C GLN A 12 0.20 -6.89 12.24
N ILE A 13 0.57 -5.98 11.35
CA ILE A 13 0.66 -6.26 9.91
C ILE A 13 1.68 -7.36 9.66
N ARG A 14 2.86 -7.25 10.26
CA ARG A 14 3.91 -8.28 10.13
C ARG A 14 3.40 -9.65 10.56
N LEU A 15 2.75 -9.72 11.72
CA LEU A 15 2.19 -10.97 12.24
C LEU A 15 1.09 -11.53 11.34
N MET A 16 0.24 -10.65 10.81
CA MET A 16 -0.80 -11.04 9.86
C MET A 16 -0.20 -11.64 8.58
N LEU A 17 0.92 -11.09 8.11
CA LEU A 17 1.63 -11.62 6.95
C LEU A 17 2.45 -12.89 7.26
N GLY A 18 2.45 -13.35 8.52
CA GLY A 18 3.17 -14.54 8.93
C GLY A 18 4.68 -14.37 8.96
N MET A 19 5.16 -13.15 9.14
CA MET A 19 6.59 -12.85 9.12
C MET A 19 7.16 -12.67 10.51
N THR A 20 8.41 -13.13 10.70
CA THR A 20 9.21 -12.77 11.88
C THR A 20 9.86 -11.40 11.67
N GLN A 21 10.33 -10.79 12.77
CA GLN A 21 11.12 -9.55 12.67
C GLN A 21 12.38 -9.74 11.82
N LYS A 22 13.02 -10.90 11.92
CA LYS A 22 14.21 -11.24 11.14
C LYS A 22 13.89 -11.31 9.65
N GLU A 23 12.77 -11.92 9.28
CA GLU A 23 12.34 -12.00 7.90
C GLU A 23 12.03 -10.61 7.33
N LEU A 24 11.34 -9.77 8.09
CA LEU A 24 11.07 -8.40 7.68
C LEU A 24 12.37 -7.60 7.53
N ALA A 25 13.30 -7.75 8.46
CA ALA A 25 14.61 -7.11 8.39
C ALA A 25 15.36 -7.49 7.11
N THR A 26 15.38 -8.76 6.77
CA THR A 26 15.99 -9.26 5.54
C THR A 26 15.32 -8.66 4.30
N ALA A 27 14.00 -8.64 4.28
CA ALA A 27 13.23 -8.12 3.14
C ALA A 27 13.40 -6.61 2.94
N THR A 28 13.67 -5.88 3.99
CA THR A 28 13.83 -4.41 3.97
C THR A 28 15.30 -3.96 3.96
N TYR A 29 16.24 -4.90 3.99
CA TYR A 29 17.67 -4.62 4.10
C TYR A 29 18.04 -3.83 5.37
N LEU A 30 17.30 -4.09 6.44
CA LEU A 30 17.52 -3.47 7.75
C LEU A 30 17.99 -4.51 8.76
N ALA A 31 18.57 -4.05 9.88
CA ALA A 31 18.93 -4.93 10.98
C ALA A 31 17.71 -5.24 11.84
N GLN A 32 17.61 -6.46 12.35
CA GLN A 32 16.48 -6.86 13.19
C GLN A 32 16.28 -5.96 14.42
N PRO A 33 17.33 -5.53 15.16
CA PRO A 33 17.11 -4.60 16.28
C PRO A 33 16.44 -3.29 15.90
N VAL A 34 16.67 -2.83 14.68
CA VAL A 34 16.02 -1.60 14.16
C VAL A 34 14.52 -1.84 13.94
N ILE A 35 14.14 -2.99 13.41
CA ILE A 35 12.73 -3.38 13.28
C ILE A 35 12.08 -3.45 14.67
N SER A 36 12.74 -4.07 15.64
CA SER A 36 12.24 -4.17 17.00
C SER A 36 11.99 -2.79 17.61
N ARG A 37 12.93 -1.86 17.44
CA ARG A 37 12.77 -0.49 17.94
C ARG A 37 11.60 0.23 17.29
N LEU A 38 11.45 0.09 15.97
CA LEU A 38 10.34 0.68 15.25
C LEU A 38 8.99 0.17 15.79
N GLU A 39 8.86 -1.14 15.95
CA GLU A 39 7.62 -1.76 16.42
C GLU A 39 7.31 -1.43 17.89
N ASN A 40 8.33 -1.15 18.69
CA ASN A 40 8.16 -0.72 20.09
C ASN A 40 7.88 0.79 20.22
N GLY A 41 7.82 1.51 19.12
CA GLY A 41 7.58 2.96 19.13
C GLY A 41 8.77 3.78 19.56
N GLU A 42 9.97 3.19 19.56
CA GLU A 42 11.20 3.90 19.87
C GLU A 42 11.65 4.73 18.68
N GLU A 43 12.50 5.70 18.95
CA GLU A 43 13.03 6.59 17.93
C GLU A 43 13.90 5.83 16.92
N VAL A 44 13.59 6.00 15.64
CA VAL A 44 14.35 5.46 14.52
C VAL A 44 14.51 6.54 13.45
N TYR A 45 15.48 6.36 12.56
CA TYR A 45 15.60 7.26 11.41
C TYR A 45 14.38 7.14 10.51
N ALA A 46 13.98 8.25 9.89
CA ALA A 46 12.87 8.28 8.95
C ALA A 46 13.06 7.28 7.80
N SER A 47 14.29 7.06 7.35
CA SER A 47 14.61 6.08 6.32
C SER A 47 14.21 4.65 6.69
N VAL A 48 14.27 4.31 7.97
CA VAL A 48 13.83 3.00 8.47
C VAL A 48 12.33 2.83 8.29
N LEU A 49 11.57 3.82 8.76
CA LEU A 49 10.11 3.82 8.62
C LEU A 49 9.71 3.77 7.14
N LEU A 50 10.33 4.57 6.31
CA LEU A 50 10.04 4.61 4.87
C LEU A 50 10.33 3.27 4.20
N SER A 51 11.41 2.59 4.56
CA SER A 51 11.73 1.26 4.01
C SER A 51 10.67 0.23 4.35
N VAL A 52 10.19 0.24 5.59
CA VAL A 52 9.13 -0.68 6.04
C VAL A 52 7.82 -0.36 5.35
N LEU A 53 7.43 0.90 5.26
CA LEU A 53 6.21 1.32 4.58
C LEU A 53 6.26 0.97 3.09
N TYR A 54 7.39 1.19 2.45
CA TYR A 54 7.60 0.85 1.05
C TYR A 54 7.40 -0.67 0.81
N TYR A 55 7.94 -1.49 1.69
CA TYR A 55 7.75 -2.93 1.62
C TYR A 55 6.28 -3.31 1.77
N TYR A 56 5.61 -2.76 2.78
CA TYR A 56 4.21 -3.09 3.05
C TYR A 56 3.26 -2.58 1.98
N GLN A 57 3.55 -1.46 1.32
CA GLN A 57 2.65 -0.94 0.28
C GLN A 57 2.44 -1.91 -0.87
N GLY A 58 3.38 -2.79 -1.14
CA GLY A 58 3.26 -3.83 -2.16
C GLY A 58 2.35 -5.00 -1.74
N LYS A 59 1.95 -5.05 -0.47
CA LYS A 59 1.18 -6.16 0.09
C LYS A 59 -0.15 -5.74 0.71
N ILE A 60 -0.23 -4.52 1.22
CA ILE A 60 -1.43 -4.00 1.91
C ILE A 60 -1.74 -2.57 1.45
N SER A 61 -2.96 -2.13 1.75
CA SER A 61 -3.35 -0.74 1.56
C SER A 61 -2.84 0.11 2.73
N LEU A 62 -1.94 1.05 2.46
CA LEU A 62 -1.43 1.96 3.50
C LEU A 62 -2.50 2.90 4.04
N ASP A 63 -3.53 3.20 3.27
CA ASP A 63 -4.65 4.02 3.75
C ASP A 63 -5.30 3.37 4.98
N ARG A 64 -5.40 2.05 4.99
CA ARG A 64 -5.95 1.31 6.12
C ARG A 64 -5.05 1.37 7.35
N LEU A 65 -3.74 1.42 7.14
CA LEU A 65 -2.77 1.56 8.24
C LEU A 65 -3.03 2.83 9.05
N PHE A 66 -3.37 3.92 8.38
CA PHE A 66 -3.60 5.21 9.01
C PHE A 66 -5.06 5.48 9.38
N SER A 67 -5.94 4.53 9.14
CA SER A 67 -7.36 4.67 9.48
C SER A 67 -7.57 4.65 11.00
N PRO A 68 -8.50 5.47 11.53
CA PRO A 68 -8.90 5.36 12.94
C PRO A 68 -9.45 3.99 13.29
N ASP A 69 -10.07 3.31 12.33
CA ASP A 69 -10.71 2.01 12.48
C ASP A 69 -9.78 0.86 12.08
N PHE A 70 -8.47 1.01 12.31
CA PHE A 70 -7.50 0.00 11.94
C PHE A 70 -7.79 -1.36 12.58
N VAL A 71 -7.86 -2.39 11.74
CA VAL A 71 -7.95 -3.79 12.17
C VAL A 71 -6.96 -4.60 11.33
N ALA A 72 -6.10 -5.36 12.00
CA ALA A 72 -5.11 -6.21 11.35
C ALA A 72 -5.78 -7.50 10.84
N SER A 73 -6.49 -7.42 9.74
CA SER A 73 -7.08 -8.57 9.07
C SER A 73 -6.75 -8.54 7.59
N LYS A 74 -6.58 -9.73 7.00
CA LYS A 74 -6.32 -9.84 5.57
C LYS A 74 -7.44 -9.23 4.74
N GLU A 75 -8.67 -9.34 5.18
CA GLU A 75 -9.84 -8.82 4.48
C GLU A 75 -9.84 -7.30 4.41
N GLN A 76 -9.37 -6.63 5.46
CA GLN A 76 -9.38 -5.17 5.52
C GLN A 76 -8.10 -4.53 5.02
N LEU A 77 -6.95 -5.15 5.25
CA LEU A 77 -5.65 -4.56 4.93
C LEU A 77 -5.13 -4.92 3.55
N MET A 78 -5.33 -6.14 3.11
CA MET A 78 -4.88 -6.52 1.78
C MET A 78 -5.76 -5.87 0.72
N TYR A 79 -5.17 -5.60 -0.44
CA TYR A 79 -5.95 -5.23 -1.62
C TYR A 79 -6.91 -6.39 -1.88
N SER A 80 -8.04 -6.34 -1.22
CA SER A 80 -8.94 -7.48 -1.08
C SER A 80 -9.66 -7.80 -2.36
N SER A 81 -9.59 -6.93 -3.33
CA SER A 81 -10.34 -7.24 -4.50
C SER A 81 -9.65 -6.81 -5.76
N ARG A 82 -9.59 -7.76 -6.64
CA ARG A 82 -9.45 -7.54 -8.05
C ARG A 82 -10.28 -6.32 -8.51
N GLU A 83 -11.43 -6.13 -7.88
CA GLU A 83 -12.34 -5.02 -8.14
C GLU A 83 -11.74 -3.66 -7.79
N GLU A 84 -11.10 -3.50 -6.63
CA GLU A 84 -10.40 -2.26 -6.26
C GLU A 84 -9.25 -1.95 -7.22
N MET A 85 -8.50 -2.98 -7.61
CA MET A 85 -7.44 -2.82 -8.61
C MET A 85 -7.99 -2.37 -9.96
N LEU A 86 -9.10 -2.98 -10.39
CA LEU A 86 -9.77 -2.61 -11.64
C LEU A 86 -10.30 -1.18 -11.60
N GLN A 87 -10.90 -0.77 -10.49
CA GLN A 87 -11.37 0.60 -10.31
C GLN A 87 -10.21 1.60 -10.37
N LYS A 88 -9.08 1.27 -9.77
CA LYS A 88 -7.88 2.11 -9.84
C LYS A 88 -7.36 2.23 -11.27
N LEU A 89 -7.33 1.12 -12.01
CA LEU A 89 -6.94 1.11 -13.43
C LEU A 89 -7.88 1.97 -14.27
N VAL A 90 -9.19 1.85 -14.03
CA VAL A 90 -10.18 2.66 -14.74
C VAL A 90 -9.96 4.14 -14.47
N ARG A 91 -9.71 4.55 -13.24
CA ARG A 91 -9.41 5.95 -12.91
C ARG A 91 -8.16 6.44 -13.62
N GLN A 92 -7.12 5.60 -13.73
CA GLN A 92 -5.91 5.95 -14.47
C GLN A 92 -6.19 6.12 -15.96
N LEU A 93 -7.02 5.25 -16.55
CA LEU A 93 -7.44 5.38 -17.94
C LEU A 93 -8.27 6.64 -18.18
N ASP A 94 -9.14 7.02 -17.23
CA ASP A 94 -9.89 8.27 -17.31
C ASP A 94 -8.96 9.49 -17.35
N LEU A 95 -7.93 9.52 -16.53
CA LEU A 95 -6.94 10.60 -16.54
C LEU A 95 -6.20 10.66 -17.88
N ILE A 96 -5.84 9.52 -18.44
CA ILE A 96 -5.19 9.47 -19.75
C ILE A 96 -6.15 9.97 -20.83
N ALA A 97 -7.42 9.54 -20.78
CA ALA A 97 -8.44 9.98 -21.71
C ALA A 97 -8.64 11.50 -21.67
N ASP A 98 -8.72 12.08 -20.47
CA ASP A 98 -8.85 13.53 -20.27
C ASP A 98 -7.65 14.29 -20.82
N THR A 99 -6.44 13.74 -20.63
CA THR A 99 -5.20 14.35 -21.13
C THR A 99 -5.15 14.32 -22.66
N ILE A 100 -5.64 13.26 -23.29
CA ILE A 100 -5.58 13.08 -24.75
C ILE A 100 -6.76 13.71 -25.46
N SER A 101 -7.90 13.94 -24.77
CA SER A 101 -9.15 14.44 -25.37
C SER A 101 -8.98 15.72 -26.15
N GLU A 102 -8.05 16.59 -25.75
CA GLU A 102 -7.74 17.84 -26.44
C GLU A 102 -6.89 17.64 -27.69
N ALA A 103 -6.23 16.47 -27.79
CA ALA A 103 -5.27 16.22 -28.86
C ALA A 103 -5.82 15.35 -30.00
N ASN A 104 -6.70 14.35 -29.70
CA ASN A 104 -7.14 13.41 -30.74
C ASN A 104 -8.40 12.62 -30.33
N GLU A 105 -9.54 12.87 -31.01
CA GLU A 105 -10.81 12.19 -30.77
C GLU A 105 -10.75 10.68 -31.05
N THR A 106 -9.97 10.25 -32.03
CA THR A 106 -9.81 8.84 -32.37
C THR A 106 -9.16 8.07 -31.23
N SER A 107 -8.12 8.65 -30.61
CA SER A 107 -7.47 8.05 -29.45
C SER A 107 -8.40 7.96 -28.26
N LEU A 108 -9.24 8.97 -28.05
CA LEU A 108 -10.24 8.97 -27.01
C LEU A 108 -11.27 7.83 -27.20
N ALA A 109 -11.72 7.61 -28.42
CA ALA A 109 -12.64 6.52 -28.74
C ALA A 109 -12.04 5.15 -28.45
N GLN A 110 -10.76 4.93 -28.76
CA GLN A 110 -10.05 3.70 -28.45
C GLN A 110 -9.91 3.47 -26.95
N ILE A 111 -9.58 4.51 -26.20
CA ILE A 111 -9.45 4.44 -24.75
C ILE A 111 -10.82 4.11 -24.12
N SER A 112 -11.88 4.71 -24.59
CA SER A 112 -13.24 4.44 -24.13
C SER A 112 -13.64 2.98 -24.35
N ARG A 113 -13.22 2.40 -25.48
CA ARG A 113 -13.44 0.99 -25.77
C ARG A 113 -12.70 0.09 -24.81
N LEU A 114 -11.42 0.40 -24.50
CA LEU A 114 -10.62 -0.35 -23.53
C LEU A 114 -11.24 -0.30 -22.13
N LYS A 115 -11.76 0.84 -21.72
CA LYS A 115 -12.46 0.97 -20.44
C LYS A 115 -13.67 0.02 -20.37
N LYS A 116 -14.43 -0.09 -21.42
CA LYS A 116 -15.58 -1.01 -21.47
C LYS A 116 -15.17 -2.47 -21.38
N GLU A 117 -14.03 -2.84 -21.95
CA GLU A 117 -13.51 -4.21 -21.85
C GLU A 117 -13.00 -4.55 -20.44
N ILE A 118 -12.48 -3.57 -19.71
CA ILE A 118 -12.00 -3.74 -18.33
C ILE A 118 -13.16 -3.80 -17.33
N LEU A 119 -14.18 -2.99 -17.55
CA LEU A 119 -15.36 -2.94 -16.71
C LEU A 119 -16.33 -4.08 -17.02
#